data_cc73af0dc1d0653a69125cd204fce6ae
#
_entry.id   cc73af0dc1d0653a69125cd204fce6ae
#
_cell.length_a   1.000
_cell.length_b   1.000
_cell.length_c   1.000
_cell.angle_alpha   90.00
_cell.angle_beta   90.00
_cell.angle_gamma   90.00
#
_symmetry.space_group_name_H-M   'P 1'
#
loop_
_entity.id
_entity.type
_entity.pdbx_description
1 polymer ?
#
loop_
_entity_poly.entity_id
_entity_poly.type
_entity_poly.pdbx_seq_one_letter_code
_entity_poly.pdbx_strand_id
1 'polypeptide(L)'
;SDPSRGLGDVYKRQIYTIRAFMPAMLEKNSGHVINISSASSMTGAPKLAVYAATKWAVAGLTESLRLEVQKMGKSGVRFSSIHPNFLKKGLFEGTRLNFLGQLLAPGVKSHDAVAKVIVNRAIKLGFHSPKVPWIMNQVVLLRALLPSSLLIKVSSLYGLYDMMDDYKGY
;
A
#
# COMPACT_ATOMS: atom_id res chain seq x y z
N SER A 1 23.50 -1.19 -11.44
CA SER A 1 22.93 -0.45 -10.31
C SER A 1 22.07 -1.39 -9.47
N ASP A 2 22.31 -1.41 -8.15
CA ASP A 2 21.54 -2.23 -7.23
C ASP A 2 20.10 -1.72 -7.12
N PRO A 3 19.09 -2.48 -7.59
CA PRO A 3 17.69 -2.04 -7.53
C PRO A 3 17.18 -1.82 -6.10
N SER A 4 17.85 -2.44 -5.09
CA SER A 4 17.47 -2.33 -3.69
C SER A 4 17.75 -0.93 -3.11
N ARG A 5 18.74 -0.21 -3.64
CA ARG A 5 19.08 1.15 -3.18
C ARG A 5 17.94 2.14 -3.43
N GLY A 6 17.29 2.07 -4.59
CA GLY A 6 16.17 2.94 -4.93
C GLY A 6 14.93 2.72 -4.06
N LEU A 7 14.64 1.46 -3.69
CA LEU A 7 13.47 1.12 -2.86
C LEU A 7 13.63 1.59 -1.41
N GLY A 8 14.84 1.48 -0.84
CA GLY A 8 15.12 2.01 0.49
C GLY A 8 14.96 3.54 0.58
N ASP A 9 15.30 4.26 -0.47
CA ASP A 9 15.18 5.72 -0.51
C ASP A 9 13.73 6.20 -0.57
N VAL A 10 12.82 5.43 -1.15
CA VAL A 10 11.41 5.83 -1.26
C VAL A 10 10.78 6.02 0.13
N TYR A 11 10.91 5.05 1.03
CA TYR A 11 10.33 5.18 2.38
C TYR A 11 11.08 6.22 3.23
N LYS A 12 12.42 6.36 3.08
CA LYS A 12 13.20 7.40 3.77
C LYS A 12 12.71 8.80 3.41
N ARG A 13 12.48 9.06 2.12
CA ARG A 13 11.93 10.36 1.66
C ARG A 13 10.58 10.66 2.29
N GLN A 14 9.71 9.66 2.45
CA GLN A 14 8.44 9.83 3.14
C GLN A 14 8.64 10.24 4.61
N ILE A 15 9.57 9.61 5.33
CA ILE A 15 9.92 9.97 6.71
C ILE A 15 10.44 11.41 6.78
N TYR A 16 11.37 11.80 5.91
CA TYR A 16 11.93 13.16 5.90
C TYR A 16 10.87 14.20 5.58
N THR A 17 10.00 13.94 4.60
CA THR A 17 8.89 14.82 4.27
C THR A 17 7.95 15.01 5.47
N ILE A 18 7.54 13.92 6.11
CA ILE A 18 6.70 13.99 7.31
C ILE A 18 7.38 14.81 8.40
N ARG A 19 8.64 14.54 8.72
CA ARG A 19 9.40 15.30 9.74
C ARG A 19 9.48 16.79 9.45
N ALA A 20 9.61 17.17 8.17
CA ALA A 20 9.70 18.58 7.78
C ALA A 20 8.36 19.32 7.97
N PHE A 21 7.22 18.68 7.69
CA PHE A 21 5.91 19.34 7.74
C PHE A 21 5.16 19.14 9.06
N MET A 22 5.46 18.06 9.80
CA MET A 22 4.74 17.68 11.03
C MET A 22 4.68 18.80 12.09
N PRO A 23 5.77 19.52 12.42
CA PRO A 23 5.71 20.55 13.44
C PRO A 23 4.67 21.63 13.15
N ALA A 24 4.65 22.16 11.93
CA ALA A 24 3.67 23.17 11.53
C ALA A 24 2.23 22.64 11.49
N MET A 25 2.04 21.37 11.11
CA MET A 25 0.74 20.74 11.13
C MET A 25 0.21 20.53 12.57
N LEU A 26 1.09 20.13 13.49
CA LEU A 26 0.73 19.97 14.91
C LEU A 26 0.42 21.33 15.56
N GLU A 27 1.21 22.37 15.29
CA GLU A 27 0.97 23.72 15.79
C GLU A 27 -0.42 24.22 15.37
N LYS A 28 -0.72 24.15 14.07
CA LYS A 28 -2.00 24.61 13.49
C LYS A 28 -3.17 23.67 13.77
N ASN A 29 -2.91 22.49 14.33
CA ASN A 29 -3.87 21.39 14.41
C ASN A 29 -4.63 21.17 13.08
N SER A 30 -3.90 21.18 11.98
CA SER A 30 -4.47 21.07 10.63
C SER A 30 -3.48 20.47 9.65
N GLY A 31 -3.91 19.50 8.86
CA GLY A 31 -3.12 18.90 7.79
C GLY A 31 -3.50 17.47 7.48
N HIS A 32 -3.08 16.98 6.32
CA HIS A 32 -3.33 15.59 5.93
C HIS A 32 -2.13 15.03 5.18
N VAL A 33 -1.46 14.05 5.77
CA VAL A 33 -0.41 13.28 5.11
C VAL A 33 -1.04 12.06 4.44
N ILE A 34 -0.80 11.91 3.15
CA ILE A 34 -1.30 10.77 2.36
C ILE A 34 -0.10 10.03 1.79
N ASN A 35 0.20 8.87 2.33
CA ASN A 35 1.28 8.00 1.88
C ASN A 35 0.79 6.97 0.88
N ILE A 36 1.53 6.78 -0.20
CA ILE A 36 1.23 5.73 -1.18
C ILE A 36 1.99 4.46 -0.79
N SER A 37 1.25 3.51 -0.24
CA SER A 37 1.71 2.17 0.06
C SER A 37 1.44 1.23 -1.12
N SER A 38 1.01 0.01 -0.89
CA SER A 38 0.70 -1.00 -1.91
C SER A 38 -0.14 -2.13 -1.31
N ALA A 39 -0.78 -2.92 -2.15
CA ALA A 39 -1.31 -4.23 -1.77
C ALA A 39 -0.22 -5.14 -1.17
N SER A 40 1.04 -4.97 -1.59
CA SER A 40 2.20 -5.68 -1.02
C SER A 40 2.50 -5.34 0.44
N SER A 41 1.85 -4.34 1.04
CA SER A 41 1.88 -4.10 2.49
C SER A 41 0.91 -5.00 3.27
N MET A 42 0.11 -5.79 2.58
CA MET A 42 -0.87 -6.71 3.18
C MET A 42 -0.49 -8.18 2.97
N THR A 43 0.30 -8.46 1.93
CA THR A 43 0.78 -9.82 1.62
C THR A 43 2.13 -9.76 0.94
N GLY A 44 2.98 -10.75 1.19
CA GLY A 44 4.23 -10.94 0.44
C GLY A 44 3.95 -11.55 -0.94
N ALA A 45 4.90 -11.36 -1.85
CA ALA A 45 4.93 -12.03 -3.13
C ALA A 45 6.38 -12.40 -3.49
N PRO A 46 6.61 -13.53 -4.19
CA PRO A 46 7.95 -13.88 -4.68
C PRO A 46 8.57 -12.73 -5.47
N LYS A 47 9.89 -12.62 -5.43
CA LYS A 47 10.70 -11.56 -6.11
C LYS A 47 10.41 -10.12 -5.66
N LEU A 48 9.49 -9.90 -4.70
CA LEU A 48 9.13 -8.57 -4.19
C LEU A 48 9.49 -8.35 -2.71
N ALA A 49 10.40 -9.15 -2.12
CA ALA A 49 10.67 -9.12 -0.68
C ALA A 49 11.05 -7.70 -0.18
N VAL A 50 12.05 -7.05 -0.80
CA VAL A 50 12.50 -5.70 -0.41
C VAL A 50 11.40 -4.66 -0.66
N TYR A 51 10.73 -4.72 -1.80
CA TYR A 51 9.60 -3.84 -2.12
C TYR A 51 8.48 -3.99 -1.08
N ALA A 52 8.05 -5.21 -0.80
CA ALA A 52 7.02 -5.48 0.20
C ALA A 52 7.43 -4.93 1.57
N ALA A 53 8.67 -5.18 2.03
CA ALA A 53 9.17 -4.65 3.30
C ALA A 53 9.06 -3.13 3.38
N THR A 54 9.42 -2.39 2.32
CA THR A 54 9.28 -0.92 2.29
C THR A 54 7.82 -0.47 2.37
N LYS A 55 6.90 -1.20 1.72
CA LYS A 55 5.47 -0.85 1.72
C LYS A 55 4.77 -1.20 3.04
N TRP A 56 5.21 -2.25 3.72
CA TRP A 56 4.82 -2.54 5.11
C TRP A 56 5.30 -1.44 6.06
N ALA A 57 6.56 -1.02 5.92
CA ALA A 57 7.11 0.08 6.73
C ALA A 57 6.29 1.37 6.57
N VAL A 58 5.92 1.75 5.33
CA VAL A 58 5.07 2.92 5.06
C VAL A 58 3.69 2.78 5.69
N ALA A 59 3.06 1.61 5.60
CA ALA A 59 1.75 1.38 6.18
C ALA A 59 1.78 1.48 7.71
N GLY A 60 2.73 0.79 8.35
CA GLY A 60 2.90 0.80 9.81
C GLY A 60 3.27 2.18 10.34
N LEU A 61 4.18 2.90 9.68
CA LEU A 61 4.52 4.29 10.01
C LEU A 61 3.27 5.18 9.98
N THR A 62 2.48 5.09 8.91
CA THR A 62 1.28 5.93 8.74
C THR A 62 0.25 5.66 9.83
N GLU A 63 0.05 4.39 10.18
CA GLU A 63 -0.87 3.98 11.24
C GLU A 63 -0.41 4.46 12.61
N SER A 64 0.88 4.26 12.94
CA SER A 64 1.47 4.70 14.22
C SER A 64 1.34 6.21 14.41
N LEU A 65 1.73 7.00 13.40
CA LEU A 65 1.62 8.47 13.45
C LEU A 65 0.17 8.93 13.61
N ARG A 66 -0.79 8.25 12.98
CA ARG A 66 -2.21 8.53 13.17
C ARG A 66 -2.63 8.36 14.63
N LEU A 67 -2.20 7.27 15.27
CA LEU A 67 -2.50 7.00 16.68
C LEU A 67 -1.80 8.00 17.61
N GLU A 68 -0.57 8.39 17.30
CA GLU A 68 0.18 9.40 18.06
C GLU A 68 -0.53 10.76 18.05
N VAL A 69 -0.95 11.26 16.89
CA VAL A 69 -1.66 12.56 16.81
C VAL A 69 -3.02 12.51 17.49
N GLN A 70 -3.72 11.36 17.45
CA GLN A 70 -4.95 11.16 18.22
C GLN A 70 -4.68 11.24 19.73
N LYS A 71 -3.64 10.55 20.21
CA LYS A 71 -3.23 10.60 21.63
C LYS A 71 -2.86 12.02 22.08
N MET A 72 -2.28 12.84 21.18
CA MET A 72 -1.97 14.25 21.43
C MET A 72 -3.19 15.17 21.37
N GLY A 73 -4.39 14.66 21.08
CA GLY A 73 -5.59 15.51 20.89
C GLY A 73 -5.59 16.35 19.62
N LYS A 74 -4.69 16.06 18.66
CA LYS A 74 -4.55 16.82 17.41
C LYS A 74 -5.46 16.27 16.31
N SER A 75 -6.77 16.34 16.50
CA SER A 75 -7.78 15.75 15.61
C SER A 75 -7.83 16.36 14.20
N GLY A 76 -7.29 17.58 14.02
CA GLY A 76 -7.18 18.23 12.72
C GLY A 76 -6.01 17.72 11.87
N VAL A 77 -5.08 16.94 12.46
CA VAL A 77 -3.95 16.33 11.73
C VAL A 77 -4.32 14.89 11.36
N ARG A 78 -4.35 14.59 10.07
CA ARG A 78 -4.79 13.29 9.55
C ARG A 78 -3.69 12.55 8.82
N PHE A 79 -3.75 11.23 8.88
CA PHE A 79 -2.85 10.32 8.17
C PHE A 79 -3.65 9.26 7.42
N SER A 80 -3.30 9.04 6.15
CA SER A 80 -3.88 7.98 5.33
C SER A 80 -2.80 7.24 4.53
N SER A 81 -2.91 5.93 4.46
CA SER A 81 -2.12 5.09 3.55
C SER A 81 -3.00 4.53 2.45
N ILE A 82 -2.64 4.76 1.20
CA ILE A 82 -3.36 4.24 0.04
C ILE A 82 -2.69 2.94 -0.39
N HIS A 83 -3.48 1.91 -0.66
CA HIS A 83 -2.96 0.58 -1.00
C HIS A 83 -3.41 0.16 -2.41
N PRO A 84 -2.76 0.68 -3.48
CA PRO A 84 -3.03 0.21 -4.83
C PRO A 84 -2.58 -1.25 -5.01
N ASN A 85 -3.35 -2.01 -5.77
CA ASN A 85 -2.90 -3.25 -6.36
C ASN A 85 -2.04 -2.95 -7.60
N PHE A 86 -1.58 -3.95 -8.33
CA PHE A 86 -0.69 -3.80 -9.47
C PHE A 86 -1.30 -2.87 -10.53
N LEU A 87 -0.54 -1.84 -10.92
CA LEU A 87 -0.86 -1.07 -12.11
C LEU A 87 -0.30 -1.83 -13.33
N LYS A 88 -1.13 -1.97 -14.36
CA LYS A 88 -0.76 -2.70 -15.59
C LYS A 88 0.35 -2.00 -16.40
N LYS A 89 0.69 -0.76 -16.08
CA LYS A 89 1.75 0.02 -16.74
C LYS A 89 2.82 0.43 -15.73
N GLY A 90 4.06 0.52 -16.17
CA GLY A 90 5.19 0.96 -15.35
C GLY A 90 5.84 -0.19 -14.57
N LEU A 91 6.16 0.01 -13.31
CA LEU A 91 6.95 -0.92 -12.47
C LEU A 91 6.51 -2.40 -12.54
N PHE A 92 5.22 -2.66 -12.73
CA PHE A 92 4.65 -4.01 -12.75
C PHE A 92 4.22 -4.45 -14.15
N GLU A 93 4.79 -3.86 -15.18
CA GLU A 93 4.52 -4.30 -16.55
C GLU A 93 4.99 -5.75 -16.75
N GLY A 94 4.14 -6.57 -17.39
CA GLY A 94 4.38 -8.01 -17.56
C GLY A 94 3.83 -8.88 -16.43
N THR A 95 3.46 -8.35 -15.27
CA THR A 95 2.86 -9.17 -14.21
C THR A 95 1.49 -9.69 -14.62
N ARG A 96 1.26 -11.01 -14.40
CA ARG A 96 0.00 -11.66 -14.74
C ARG A 96 -0.47 -12.52 -13.58
N LEU A 97 -1.68 -12.28 -13.13
CA LEU A 97 -2.41 -13.24 -12.31
C LEU A 97 -3.19 -14.20 -13.22
N ASN A 98 -3.45 -15.41 -12.77
CA ASN A 98 -4.35 -16.33 -13.47
C ASN A 98 -5.78 -15.77 -13.48
N PHE A 99 -6.70 -16.46 -14.17
CA PHE A 99 -8.10 -16.00 -14.30
C PHE A 99 -8.77 -15.74 -12.94
N LEU A 100 -8.58 -16.65 -11.98
CA LEU A 100 -9.15 -16.52 -10.63
C LEU A 100 -8.52 -15.33 -9.88
N GLY A 101 -7.22 -15.14 -10.00
CA GLY A 101 -6.52 -14.00 -9.40
C GLY A 101 -6.97 -12.67 -10.01
N GLN A 102 -7.21 -12.61 -11.32
CA GLN A 102 -7.74 -11.40 -11.95
C GLN A 102 -9.17 -11.05 -11.50
N LEU A 103 -9.98 -12.07 -11.19
CA LEU A 103 -11.35 -11.88 -10.69
C LEU A 103 -11.34 -11.38 -9.24
N LEU A 104 -10.52 -11.97 -8.37
CA LEU A 104 -10.53 -11.75 -6.93
C LEU A 104 -9.58 -10.64 -6.48
N ALA A 105 -8.49 -10.42 -7.20
CA ALA A 105 -7.52 -9.37 -6.94
C ALA A 105 -7.15 -8.58 -8.22
N PRO A 106 -8.14 -7.95 -8.88
CA PRO A 106 -7.92 -7.28 -10.16
C PRO A 106 -6.88 -6.17 -10.03
N GLY A 107 -6.04 -6.04 -11.05
CA GLY A 107 -5.10 -4.92 -11.15
C GLY A 107 -5.80 -3.57 -11.30
N VAL A 108 -5.10 -2.50 -10.97
CA VAL A 108 -5.60 -1.13 -11.15
C VAL A 108 -5.48 -0.72 -12.61
N LYS A 109 -6.55 -0.15 -13.17
CA LYS A 109 -6.60 0.19 -14.61
C LYS A 109 -5.73 1.40 -14.97
N SER A 110 -5.66 2.40 -14.09
CA SER A 110 -4.95 3.65 -14.36
C SER A 110 -4.54 4.37 -13.07
N HIS A 111 -3.61 5.31 -13.20
CA HIS A 111 -3.25 6.22 -12.10
C HIS A 111 -4.44 7.09 -11.67
N ASP A 112 -5.33 7.47 -12.59
CA ASP A 112 -6.55 8.23 -12.27
C ASP A 112 -7.48 7.48 -11.33
N ALA A 113 -7.54 6.15 -11.42
CA ALA A 113 -8.33 5.35 -10.49
C ALA A 113 -7.78 5.48 -9.05
N VAL A 114 -6.46 5.53 -8.89
CA VAL A 114 -5.83 5.76 -7.59
C VAL A 114 -6.10 7.19 -7.11
N ALA A 115 -5.91 8.19 -7.99
CA ALA A 115 -6.17 9.60 -7.67
C ALA A 115 -7.62 9.83 -7.22
N LYS A 116 -8.59 9.23 -7.91
CA LYS A 116 -10.00 9.28 -7.51
C LYS A 116 -10.25 8.71 -6.12
N VAL A 117 -9.58 7.62 -5.76
CA VAL A 117 -9.70 7.04 -4.40
C VAL A 117 -9.05 7.95 -3.36
N ILE A 118 -7.90 8.55 -3.66
CA ILE A 118 -7.27 9.55 -2.78
C ILE A 118 -8.25 10.68 -2.49
N VAL A 119 -8.79 11.31 -3.53
CA VAL A 119 -9.70 12.46 -3.38
C VAL A 119 -11.00 12.06 -2.69
N ASN A 120 -11.67 11.02 -3.18
CA ASN A 120 -13.02 10.73 -2.73
C ASN A 120 -13.06 9.93 -1.42
N ARG A 121 -12.09 9.05 -1.16
CA ARG A 121 -12.07 8.21 0.05
C ARG A 121 -11.21 8.81 1.16
N ALA A 122 -9.95 9.17 0.88
CA ALA A 122 -9.06 9.67 1.92
C ALA A 122 -9.37 11.14 2.27
N ILE A 123 -9.46 12.02 1.28
CA ILE A 123 -9.64 13.46 1.55
C ILE A 123 -11.07 13.77 1.98
N LYS A 124 -12.07 13.43 1.15
CA LYS A 124 -13.47 13.81 1.40
C LYS A 124 -14.12 12.98 2.51
N LEU A 125 -13.92 11.66 2.54
CA LEU A 125 -14.60 10.77 3.47
C LEU A 125 -13.72 10.37 4.67
N GLY A 126 -12.44 10.78 4.74
CA GLY A 126 -11.56 10.54 5.88
C GLY A 126 -11.11 9.09 6.06
N PHE A 127 -11.18 8.25 5.03
CA PHE A 127 -10.70 6.87 5.14
C PHE A 127 -9.19 6.83 5.36
N HIS A 128 -8.75 6.08 6.37
CA HIS A 128 -7.34 6.00 6.74
C HIS A 128 -6.52 5.02 5.89
N SER A 129 -7.15 3.96 5.38
CA SER A 129 -6.44 2.88 4.69
C SER A 129 -7.24 2.33 3.49
N PRO A 130 -7.60 3.18 2.50
CA PRO A 130 -8.36 2.72 1.34
C PRO A 130 -7.52 1.84 0.42
N LYS A 131 -8.12 0.74 -0.03
CA LYS A 131 -7.55 -0.21 -0.99
C LYS A 131 -8.07 0.10 -2.40
N VAL A 132 -7.22 -0.13 -3.40
CA VAL A 132 -7.57 0.12 -4.81
C VAL A 132 -7.23 -1.11 -5.65
N PRO A 133 -8.24 -1.79 -6.17
CA PRO A 133 -9.68 -1.63 -5.97
C PRO A 133 -10.13 -2.04 -4.56
N TRP A 134 -11.32 -1.62 -4.16
CA TRP A 134 -11.84 -1.86 -2.80
C TRP A 134 -11.96 -3.36 -2.44
N ILE A 135 -12.14 -4.21 -3.42
CA ILE A 135 -12.23 -5.67 -3.26
C ILE A 135 -10.96 -6.26 -2.60
N MET A 136 -9.84 -5.55 -2.65
CA MET A 136 -8.61 -5.94 -1.95
C MET A 136 -8.76 -6.00 -0.41
N ASN A 137 -9.86 -5.50 0.15
CA ASN A 137 -10.17 -5.68 1.58
C ASN A 137 -10.37 -7.16 1.94
N GLN A 138 -10.79 -8.01 0.99
CA GLN A 138 -10.88 -9.46 1.20
C GLN A 138 -9.51 -10.09 1.53
N VAL A 139 -8.41 -9.57 0.97
CA VAL A 139 -7.06 -10.06 1.28
C VAL A 139 -6.72 -9.84 2.75
N VAL A 140 -7.11 -8.68 3.30
CA VAL A 140 -6.94 -8.37 4.72
C VAL A 140 -7.77 -9.32 5.58
N LEU A 141 -9.02 -9.55 5.20
CA LEU A 141 -9.93 -10.45 5.92
C LEU A 141 -9.41 -11.91 5.89
N LEU A 142 -9.01 -12.40 4.71
CA LEU A 142 -8.45 -13.74 4.57
C LEU A 142 -7.19 -13.91 5.42
N ARG A 143 -6.31 -12.90 5.43
CA ARG A 143 -5.10 -12.91 6.25
C ARG A 143 -5.40 -12.93 7.75
N ALA A 144 -6.45 -12.27 8.18
CA ALA A 144 -6.85 -12.25 9.59
C ALA A 144 -7.50 -13.57 10.05
N LEU A 145 -8.16 -14.28 9.15
CA LEU A 145 -8.94 -15.49 9.48
C LEU A 145 -8.20 -16.80 9.21
N LEU A 146 -7.25 -16.81 8.25
CA LEU A 146 -6.59 -18.03 7.82
C LEU A 146 -5.21 -18.19 8.45
N PRO A 147 -4.86 -19.41 8.90
CA PRO A 147 -3.47 -19.75 9.22
C PRO A 147 -2.55 -19.50 8.02
N SER A 148 -1.29 -19.14 8.28
CA SER A 148 -0.33 -18.79 7.24
C SER A 148 -0.15 -19.89 6.18
N SER A 149 -0.17 -21.16 6.59
CA SER A 149 -0.06 -22.31 5.67
C SER A 149 -1.23 -22.39 4.69
N LEU A 150 -2.45 -22.08 5.15
CA LEU A 150 -3.64 -22.08 4.30
C LEU A 150 -3.68 -20.83 3.42
N LEU A 151 -3.27 -19.68 3.95
CA LEU A 151 -3.15 -18.45 3.18
C LEU A 151 -2.18 -18.62 2.00
N ILE A 152 -1.06 -19.30 2.21
CA ILE A 152 -0.10 -19.64 1.16
C ILE A 152 -0.76 -20.47 0.05
N LYS A 153 -1.49 -21.54 0.41
CA LYS A 153 -2.21 -22.39 -0.58
C LYS A 153 -3.24 -21.57 -1.36
N VAL A 154 -4.02 -20.76 -0.67
CA VAL A 154 -5.03 -19.89 -1.30
C VAL A 154 -4.36 -18.89 -2.25
N SER A 155 -3.25 -18.27 -1.85
CA SER A 155 -2.49 -17.34 -2.69
C SER A 155 -1.91 -18.02 -3.93
N SER A 156 -1.48 -19.26 -3.82
CA SER A 156 -1.02 -20.07 -4.97
C SER A 156 -2.15 -20.33 -5.97
N LEU A 157 -3.37 -20.62 -5.51
CA LEU A 157 -4.53 -20.80 -6.39
C LEU A 157 -4.86 -19.54 -7.21
N TYR A 158 -4.52 -18.35 -6.71
CA TYR A 158 -4.70 -17.08 -7.42
C TYR A 158 -3.58 -16.75 -8.38
N GLY A 159 -2.54 -17.60 -8.46
CA GLY A 159 -1.35 -17.36 -9.28
C GLY A 159 -0.42 -16.28 -8.71
N LEU A 160 -0.47 -16.01 -7.40
CA LEU A 160 0.40 -15.03 -6.77
C LEU A 160 1.88 -15.45 -6.81
N TYR A 161 2.14 -16.76 -6.81
CA TYR A 161 3.49 -17.31 -6.85
C TYR A 161 4.19 -17.05 -8.18
N ASP A 162 3.45 -17.20 -9.28
CA ASP A 162 4.00 -17.17 -10.64
C ASP A 162 3.85 -15.78 -11.28
N MET A 163 3.12 -14.87 -10.61
CA MET A 163 2.76 -13.57 -11.20
C MET A 163 3.95 -12.69 -11.58
N MET A 164 5.12 -12.93 -10.96
CA MET A 164 6.37 -12.19 -11.19
C MET A 164 7.38 -12.97 -12.03
N ASP A 165 7.00 -14.09 -12.65
CA ASP A 165 7.95 -14.90 -13.40
C ASP A 165 8.45 -14.20 -14.66
N ASP A 166 7.59 -13.47 -15.34
CA ASP A 166 7.93 -12.64 -16.50
C ASP A 166 8.45 -11.25 -16.11
N TYR A 167 8.58 -10.95 -14.82
CA TYR A 167 9.08 -9.67 -14.34
C TYR A 167 10.58 -9.57 -14.51
N LYS A 168 11.02 -8.62 -15.34
CA LYS A 168 12.45 -8.45 -15.68
C LYS A 168 13.22 -7.58 -14.67
N GLY A 169 12.55 -7.00 -13.69
CA GLY A 169 13.17 -5.99 -12.80
C GLY A 169 13.49 -4.68 -13.54
N TYR A 170 13.99 -3.71 -12.80
CA TYR A 170 14.65 -2.51 -13.34
C TYR A 170 16.14 -2.62 -13.12
#